data_f2741b00026b50a841e328247e9f1d4d
#
_entry.id   f2741b00026b50a841e328247e9f1d4d
#
_cell.length_a   1.000
_cell.length_b   1.000
_cell.length_c   1.000
_cell.angle_alpha   90.00
_cell.angle_beta   90.00
_cell.angle_gamma   90.00
#
_symmetry.space_group_name_H-M   'P 1'
#
loop_
_entity.id
_entity.type
_entity.pdbx_description
1 polymer ?
#
loop_
_entity_poly.entity_id
_entity_poly.type
_entity_poly.pdbx_seq_one_letter_code
_entity_poly.pdbx_strand_id
1 'polypeptide(L)'
;PYTTLFRSNMRNDITMVNFDEYIQQGEPQKRERGYAWQTAIGLQAVDGLKPSDYLIETARKHIEGDITIDEVQQLIKSYYDSKDIRTEKDNETEEADKVSANITKLLNERSFAFTVAGLTAIHRRIFDGVFKFAGQIRDYNITKKEWVLRGDTVFYVSAPDIRRAIEYDLEQEKAFDYTGLYIDQIVTHITQFVSGLWQIHPFGEGNTRTTAVFTIQYLRSMGFNVENDLFANHSWYFRNALVRANYQNIQKGIKREPVYLERFFRNLLIGENNELRNRFMVVNAPEDMAISTPTSTPTSSDNPLQIDNENI
;
A
#
# COMPACT_ATOMS: atom_id res chain seq x y z
N PRO A 1 -13.62 -49.73 -8.25
CA PRO A 1 -12.43 -49.03 -7.86
C PRO A 1 -12.70 -47.53 -7.87
N TYR A 2 -12.77 -46.96 -6.71
CA TYR A 2 -13.12 -45.58 -6.51
C TYR A 2 -11.83 -44.73 -6.62
N THR A 3 -11.79 -43.83 -7.60
CA THR A 3 -10.74 -42.83 -7.70
C THR A 3 -11.13 -41.64 -6.88
N THR A 4 -10.52 -41.49 -5.72
CA THR A 4 -10.68 -40.35 -4.81
C THR A 4 -9.87 -39.18 -5.40
N LEU A 5 -10.55 -38.19 -5.94
CA LEU A 5 -9.97 -36.92 -6.33
C LEU A 5 -9.57 -36.12 -5.09
N PHE A 6 -8.29 -36.06 -4.81
CA PHE A 6 -7.71 -35.09 -3.88
C PHE A 6 -7.90 -33.67 -4.44
N ARG A 7 -8.90 -32.96 -3.94
CA ARG A 7 -8.95 -31.51 -4.01
C ARG A 7 -7.91 -30.99 -3.03
N SER A 8 -6.75 -30.58 -3.55
CA SER A 8 -5.82 -29.77 -2.80
C SER A 8 -6.46 -28.39 -2.57
N ASN A 9 -7.03 -28.19 -1.37
CA ASN A 9 -7.30 -26.88 -0.83
C ASN A 9 -5.93 -26.21 -0.61
N MET A 10 -5.45 -25.45 -1.58
CA MET A 10 -4.47 -24.39 -1.30
C MET A 10 -5.19 -23.31 -0.51
N ARG A 11 -5.34 -23.51 0.80
CA ARG A 11 -5.43 -22.40 1.72
C ARG A 11 -4.09 -21.72 1.66
N ASN A 12 -4.06 -20.53 1.11
CA ASN A 12 -2.99 -19.57 1.39
C ASN A 12 -3.11 -19.22 2.88
N ASP A 13 -2.58 -20.06 3.73
CA ASP A 13 -2.25 -19.70 5.11
C ASP A 13 -1.02 -18.78 5.02
N ILE A 14 -1.27 -17.52 4.59
CA ILE A 14 -0.41 -16.42 4.98
C ILE A 14 -0.63 -16.36 6.49
N THR A 15 0.31 -16.87 7.25
CA THR A 15 0.37 -16.65 8.68
C THR A 15 0.56 -15.14 8.83
N MET A 16 -0.56 -14.41 8.98
CA MET A 16 -0.51 -12.97 9.21
C MET A 16 0.21 -12.78 10.53
N VAL A 17 1.30 -12.04 10.48
CA VAL A 17 1.97 -11.59 11.69
C VAL A 17 0.98 -10.72 12.42
N ASN A 18 0.63 -11.14 13.62
CA ASN A 18 -0.40 -10.49 14.41
C ASN A 18 0.24 -9.84 15.63
N PHE A 19 0.09 -8.52 15.74
CA PHE A 19 0.43 -7.73 16.92
C PHE A 19 -0.81 -7.24 17.67
N ASP A 20 -1.97 -7.89 17.48
CA ASP A 20 -3.25 -7.50 18.08
C ASP A 20 -3.18 -7.41 19.60
N GLU A 21 -2.35 -8.23 20.24
CA GLU A 21 -2.11 -8.16 21.68
C GLU A 21 -1.67 -6.75 22.11
N TYR A 22 -0.80 -6.09 21.35
CA TYR A 22 -0.33 -4.74 21.66
C TYR A 22 -1.36 -3.67 21.28
N ILE A 23 -2.05 -3.86 20.17
CA ILE A 23 -3.08 -2.95 19.68
C ILE A 23 -4.26 -2.89 20.67
N GLN A 24 -4.59 -4.02 21.30
CA GLN A 24 -5.69 -4.13 22.27
C GLN A 24 -5.31 -3.69 23.70
N GLN A 25 -4.04 -3.65 24.07
CA GLN A 25 -3.60 -3.34 25.42
C GLN A 25 -3.88 -1.89 25.88
N GLY A 26 -4.23 -1.01 24.97
CA GLY A 26 -4.61 0.37 25.30
C GLY A 26 -3.46 1.33 25.61
N GLU A 27 -2.20 0.88 25.67
CA GLU A 27 -1.03 1.73 25.77
C GLU A 27 -0.78 2.47 24.45
N PRO A 28 -0.95 3.82 24.35
CA PRO A 28 -0.95 4.53 23.07
C PRO A 28 0.31 4.30 22.23
N GLN A 29 1.49 4.33 22.86
CA GLN A 29 2.77 4.16 22.14
C GLN A 29 2.96 2.74 21.60
N LYS A 30 2.59 1.71 22.38
CA LYS A 30 2.68 0.32 21.92
C LYS A 30 1.69 0.07 20.80
N ARG A 31 0.49 0.61 20.89
CA ARG A 31 -0.54 0.51 19.85
C ARG A 31 -0.07 1.16 18.55
N GLU A 32 0.45 2.38 18.62
CA GLU A 32 0.98 3.11 17.44
C GLU A 32 2.12 2.34 16.78
N ARG A 33 3.08 1.83 17.54
CA ARG A 33 4.16 0.97 17.02
C ARG A 33 3.64 -0.34 16.44
N GLY A 34 2.66 -0.99 17.09
CA GLY A 34 2.02 -2.21 16.63
C GLY A 34 1.39 -2.01 15.25
N TYR A 35 0.60 -0.96 15.06
CA TYR A 35 0.01 -0.61 13.78
C TYR A 35 1.05 -0.31 12.69
N ALA A 36 2.11 0.43 13.04
CA ALA A 36 3.17 0.73 12.09
C ALA A 36 3.87 -0.55 11.60
N TRP A 37 4.18 -1.48 12.51
CA TRP A 37 4.77 -2.77 12.15
C TRP A 37 3.83 -3.66 11.34
N GLN A 38 2.56 -3.76 11.74
CA GLN A 38 1.57 -4.55 10.99
C GLN A 38 1.44 -4.03 9.55
N THR A 39 1.31 -2.72 9.38
CA THR A 39 1.25 -2.08 8.06
C THR A 39 2.52 -2.33 7.25
N ALA A 40 3.69 -2.11 7.84
CA ALA A 40 4.98 -2.26 7.18
C ALA A 40 5.23 -3.69 6.69
N ILE A 41 4.92 -4.67 7.52
CA ILE A 41 5.04 -6.10 7.19
C ILE A 41 4.01 -6.51 6.14
N GLY A 42 2.76 -6.10 6.32
CA GLY A 42 1.69 -6.43 5.37
C GLY A 42 1.93 -5.88 3.97
N LEU A 43 2.58 -4.71 3.86
CA LEU A 43 2.95 -4.13 2.57
C LEU A 43 3.98 -4.96 1.80
N GLN A 44 4.73 -5.86 2.44
CA GLN A 44 5.67 -6.73 1.72
C GLN A 44 4.94 -7.76 0.83
N ALA A 45 3.72 -8.13 1.19
CA ALA A 45 2.89 -9.05 0.38
C ALA A 45 2.56 -8.51 -1.01
N VAL A 46 2.68 -7.18 -1.26
CA VAL A 46 2.52 -6.55 -2.58
C VAL A 46 3.47 -7.16 -3.63
N ASP A 47 4.67 -7.51 -3.20
CA ASP A 47 5.70 -8.10 -4.06
C ASP A 47 5.95 -9.58 -3.71
N GLY A 48 5.05 -10.21 -2.95
CA GLY A 48 5.11 -11.62 -2.57
C GLY A 48 6.17 -11.93 -1.50
N LEU A 49 6.75 -10.91 -0.89
CA LEU A 49 7.80 -11.04 0.11
C LEU A 49 7.24 -11.38 1.49
N LYS A 50 8.05 -12.08 2.30
CA LYS A 50 7.71 -12.43 3.67
C LYS A 50 8.87 -12.09 4.60
N PRO A 51 8.57 -11.52 5.78
CA PRO A 51 9.58 -11.23 6.79
C PRO A 51 10.13 -12.52 7.41
N SER A 52 11.31 -12.43 8.02
CA SER A 52 11.88 -13.51 8.84
C SER A 52 11.25 -13.55 10.23
N ASP A 53 11.34 -14.71 10.88
CA ASP A 53 10.98 -14.82 12.31
C ASP A 53 11.87 -13.93 13.18
N TYR A 54 13.12 -13.72 12.78
CA TYR A 54 14.04 -12.79 13.46
C TYR A 54 13.52 -11.36 13.47
N LEU A 55 12.98 -10.89 12.32
CA LEU A 55 12.34 -9.57 12.29
C LEU A 55 11.16 -9.49 13.25
N ILE A 56 10.31 -10.52 13.26
CA ILE A 56 9.10 -10.53 14.11
C ILE A 56 9.46 -10.41 15.59
N GLU A 57 10.45 -11.19 16.05
CA GLU A 57 10.93 -11.10 17.43
C GLU A 57 11.56 -9.74 17.74
N THR A 58 12.33 -9.18 16.81
CA THR A 58 12.94 -7.86 16.96
C THR A 58 11.90 -6.76 16.98
N ALA A 59 10.86 -6.87 16.14
CA ALA A 59 9.72 -5.95 16.14
C ALA A 59 8.98 -5.94 17.48
N ARG A 60 8.76 -7.11 18.11
CA ARG A 60 8.17 -7.20 19.45
C ARG A 60 8.97 -6.42 20.49
N LYS A 61 10.30 -6.57 20.51
CA LYS A 61 11.17 -5.80 21.42
C LYS A 61 11.05 -4.30 21.21
N HIS A 62 10.94 -3.86 19.94
CA HIS A 62 10.72 -2.44 19.65
C HIS A 62 9.33 -1.97 20.11
N ILE A 63 8.27 -2.76 19.91
CA ILE A 63 6.93 -2.42 20.38
C ILE A 63 6.90 -2.30 21.89
N GLU A 64 7.55 -3.23 22.62
CA GLU A 64 7.66 -3.19 24.07
C GLU A 64 8.51 -2.00 24.58
N GLY A 65 9.37 -1.44 23.74
CA GLY A 65 10.24 -0.30 24.09
C GLY A 65 11.60 -0.71 24.61
N ASP A 66 11.96 -2.00 24.50
CA ASP A 66 13.26 -2.53 24.93
C ASP A 66 14.39 -2.04 24.02
N ILE A 67 14.09 -1.78 22.76
CA ILE A 67 15.02 -1.28 21.75
C ILE A 67 14.38 -0.18 20.90
N THR A 68 15.22 0.69 20.35
CA THR A 68 14.83 1.75 19.41
C THR A 68 14.72 1.21 17.98
N ILE A 69 14.05 1.96 17.09
CA ILE A 69 13.96 1.57 15.67
C ILE A 69 15.33 1.59 14.97
N ASP A 70 16.25 2.44 15.40
CA ASP A 70 17.62 2.47 14.87
C ASP A 70 18.41 1.22 15.29
N GLU A 71 18.23 0.74 16.52
CA GLU A 71 18.79 -0.53 16.98
C GLU A 71 18.20 -1.71 16.22
N VAL A 72 16.89 -1.69 15.90
CA VAL A 72 16.28 -2.71 15.01
C VAL A 72 16.99 -2.76 13.66
N GLN A 73 17.19 -1.60 13.02
CA GLN A 73 17.87 -1.53 11.72
C GLN A 73 19.31 -2.08 11.79
N GLN A 74 20.03 -1.79 12.87
CA GLN A 74 21.39 -2.33 13.11
C GLN A 74 21.39 -3.85 13.33
N LEU A 75 20.43 -4.36 14.11
CA LEU A 75 20.28 -5.79 14.38
C LEU A 75 19.97 -6.56 13.10
N ILE A 76 19.04 -6.06 12.27
CA ILE A 76 18.71 -6.68 10.97
C ILE A 76 19.96 -6.70 10.08
N LYS A 77 20.66 -5.57 9.97
CA LYS A 77 21.89 -5.51 9.18
C LYS A 77 22.92 -6.54 9.66
N SER A 78 23.21 -6.58 10.96
CA SER A 78 24.16 -7.52 11.55
C SER A 78 23.76 -8.99 11.36
N TYR A 79 22.46 -9.29 11.44
CA TYR A 79 21.92 -10.64 11.20
C TYR A 79 22.23 -11.13 9.78
N TYR A 80 22.02 -10.28 8.77
CA TYR A 80 22.29 -10.65 7.38
C TYR A 80 23.79 -10.59 7.03
N ASP A 81 24.54 -9.65 7.59
CA ASP A 81 26.00 -9.56 7.39
C ASP A 81 26.76 -10.77 7.99
N SER A 82 26.19 -11.41 9.02
CA SER A 82 26.80 -12.59 9.66
C SER A 82 26.58 -13.92 8.92
N LYS A 83 25.78 -13.94 7.85
CA LYS A 83 25.52 -15.15 7.07
C LYS A 83 26.65 -15.41 6.07
N ASP A 84 27.44 -16.45 6.29
CA ASP A 84 28.54 -16.86 5.42
C ASP A 84 28.06 -17.35 4.05
N ILE A 85 26.89 -18.01 4.01
CA ILE A 85 26.26 -18.52 2.78
C ILE A 85 24.88 -17.90 2.65
N ARG A 86 24.64 -17.24 1.51
CA ARG A 86 23.36 -16.58 1.20
C ARG A 86 22.63 -17.33 0.10
N THR A 87 21.36 -17.58 0.31
CA THR A 87 20.43 -18.14 -0.68
C THR A 87 19.59 -17.01 -1.30
N GLU A 88 18.93 -17.30 -2.43
CA GLU A 88 17.97 -16.37 -3.03
C GLU A 88 16.84 -16.01 -2.05
N LYS A 89 16.35 -17.00 -1.30
CA LYS A 89 15.36 -16.80 -0.24
C LYS A 89 15.86 -15.86 0.87
N ASP A 90 17.15 -15.90 1.21
CA ASP A 90 17.73 -14.97 2.19
C ASP A 90 17.68 -13.52 1.66
N ASN A 91 17.91 -13.32 0.35
CA ASN A 91 17.84 -12.00 -0.25
C ASN A 91 16.42 -11.42 -0.24
N GLU A 92 15.41 -12.24 -0.58
CA GLU A 92 13.99 -11.84 -0.51
C GLU A 92 13.55 -11.51 0.92
N THR A 93 13.97 -12.32 1.88
CA THR A 93 13.68 -12.13 3.30
C THR A 93 14.39 -10.90 3.85
N GLU A 94 15.64 -10.65 3.46
CA GLU A 94 16.40 -9.46 3.84
C GLU A 94 15.73 -8.18 3.32
N GLU A 95 15.26 -8.19 2.06
CA GLU A 95 14.50 -7.07 1.52
C GLU A 95 13.27 -6.82 2.38
N ALA A 96 12.46 -7.85 2.65
CA ALA A 96 11.25 -7.72 3.46
C ALA A 96 11.55 -7.14 4.85
N ASP A 97 12.60 -7.62 5.51
CA ASP A 97 12.98 -7.20 6.86
C ASP A 97 13.44 -5.73 6.89
N LYS A 98 14.37 -5.37 6.01
CA LYS A 98 14.89 -3.99 5.93
C LYS A 98 13.79 -3.00 5.57
N VAL A 99 12.99 -3.32 4.55
CA VAL A 99 11.90 -2.45 4.10
C VAL A 99 10.84 -2.30 5.18
N SER A 100 10.50 -3.37 5.92
CA SER A 100 9.54 -3.28 7.02
C SER A 100 10.04 -2.36 8.14
N ALA A 101 11.30 -2.47 8.55
CA ALA A 101 11.88 -1.57 9.55
C ALA A 101 11.90 -0.11 9.08
N ASN A 102 12.26 0.12 7.82
CA ASN A 102 12.30 1.45 7.21
C ASN A 102 10.90 2.08 7.11
N ILE A 103 9.89 1.32 6.69
CA ILE A 103 8.49 1.79 6.66
C ILE A 103 7.98 2.08 8.06
N THR A 104 8.25 1.20 9.04
CA THR A 104 7.87 1.42 10.44
C THR A 104 8.44 2.73 10.97
N LYS A 105 9.70 3.01 10.71
CA LYS A 105 10.34 4.28 11.07
C LYS A 105 9.62 5.48 10.46
N LEU A 106 9.32 5.42 9.15
CA LEU A 106 8.60 6.46 8.44
C LEU A 106 7.19 6.70 8.97
N LEU A 107 6.45 5.64 9.29
CA LEU A 107 5.07 5.74 9.76
C LEU A 107 4.96 6.29 11.19
N ASN A 108 6.02 6.17 11.99
CA ASN A 108 6.10 6.74 13.34
C ASN A 108 6.56 8.21 13.35
N GLU A 109 7.00 8.74 12.19
CA GLU A 109 7.35 10.15 12.06
C GLU A 109 6.13 10.98 11.63
N ARG A 110 6.08 12.22 12.12
CA ARG A 110 4.99 13.16 11.76
C ARG A 110 5.37 14.10 10.60
N SER A 111 6.64 14.11 10.19
CA SER A 111 7.11 14.98 9.12
C SER A 111 6.69 14.42 7.76
N PHE A 112 5.94 15.19 7.01
CA PHE A 112 5.50 14.86 5.65
C PHE A 112 5.70 16.06 4.73
N ALA A 113 6.20 15.83 3.52
CA ALA A 113 6.36 16.87 2.51
C ALA A 113 5.59 16.47 1.25
N PHE A 114 4.53 17.21 0.97
CA PHE A 114 3.68 17.00 -0.22
C PHE A 114 4.32 17.63 -1.46
N THR A 115 5.43 17.05 -1.91
CA THR A 115 6.25 17.53 -3.04
C THR A 115 6.89 16.36 -3.79
N VAL A 116 7.40 16.59 -5.00
CA VAL A 116 8.21 15.59 -5.73
C VAL A 116 9.40 15.13 -4.88
N ALA A 117 10.07 16.08 -4.22
CA ALA A 117 11.19 15.76 -3.31
C ALA A 117 10.74 14.90 -2.13
N GLY A 118 9.55 15.16 -1.57
CA GLY A 118 8.93 14.33 -0.52
C GLY A 118 8.66 12.91 -0.99
N LEU A 119 8.03 12.74 -2.15
CA LEU A 119 7.76 11.42 -2.72
C LEU A 119 9.05 10.62 -2.98
N THR A 120 10.06 11.26 -3.57
CA THR A 120 11.37 10.62 -3.81
C THR A 120 12.13 10.32 -2.53
N ALA A 121 11.99 11.17 -1.50
CA ALA A 121 12.56 10.94 -0.18
C ALA A 121 11.91 9.75 0.54
N ILE A 122 10.58 9.58 0.43
CA ILE A 122 9.88 8.40 0.94
C ILE A 122 10.43 7.15 0.28
N HIS A 123 10.51 7.09 -1.05
CA HIS A 123 11.08 5.94 -1.75
C HIS A 123 12.52 5.66 -1.32
N ARG A 124 13.37 6.70 -1.24
CA ARG A 124 14.77 6.56 -0.79
C ARG A 124 14.84 5.92 0.58
N ARG A 125 14.04 6.40 1.52
CA ARG A 125 14.06 5.93 2.91
C ARG A 125 13.47 4.52 3.06
N ILE A 126 12.43 4.18 2.32
CA ILE A 126 11.85 2.82 2.30
C ILE A 126 12.89 1.80 1.85
N PHE A 127 13.65 2.12 0.79
CA PHE A 127 14.57 1.19 0.13
C PHE A 127 16.04 1.46 0.44
N ASP A 128 16.32 2.24 1.49
CA ASP A 128 17.69 2.46 1.95
C ASP A 128 18.34 1.13 2.36
N GLY A 129 19.55 0.91 1.86
CA GLY A 129 20.28 -0.35 2.06
C GLY A 129 19.71 -1.57 1.32
N VAL A 130 18.72 -1.38 0.43
CA VAL A 130 18.10 -2.43 -0.42
C VAL A 130 18.39 -2.18 -1.89
N PHE A 131 17.96 -1.04 -2.43
CA PHE A 131 18.18 -0.71 -3.84
C PHE A 131 19.22 0.39 -4.02
N LYS A 132 20.17 0.19 -4.94
CA LYS A 132 21.16 1.22 -5.29
C LYS A 132 20.52 2.46 -5.90
N PHE A 133 19.33 2.32 -6.50
CA PHE A 133 18.56 3.40 -7.12
C PHE A 133 17.49 3.97 -6.18
N ALA A 134 17.54 3.70 -4.89
CA ALA A 134 16.57 4.21 -3.93
C ALA A 134 16.44 5.75 -4.01
N GLY A 135 15.21 6.24 -4.23
CA GLY A 135 14.90 7.66 -4.41
C GLY A 135 15.22 8.24 -5.80
N GLN A 136 15.67 7.42 -6.76
CA GLN A 136 15.95 7.87 -8.12
C GLN A 136 14.75 7.61 -9.03
N ILE A 137 14.30 8.64 -9.72
CA ILE A 137 13.29 8.51 -10.77
C ILE A 137 13.94 7.75 -11.94
N ARG A 138 13.25 6.76 -12.48
CA ARG A 138 13.74 5.96 -13.62
C ARG A 138 13.89 6.82 -14.88
N ASP A 139 14.88 6.50 -15.66
CA ASP A 139 15.19 7.12 -16.96
C ASP A 139 14.87 6.21 -18.16
N TYR A 140 14.19 5.08 -17.91
CA TYR A 140 13.77 4.11 -18.91
C TYR A 140 12.29 3.75 -18.76
N ASN A 141 11.67 3.30 -19.87
CA ASN A 141 10.28 2.85 -19.87
C ASN A 141 10.18 1.44 -19.30
N ILE A 142 9.09 1.18 -18.58
CA ILE A 142 8.83 -0.12 -17.95
C ILE A 142 7.48 -0.68 -18.38
N THR A 143 7.38 -1.99 -18.31
CA THR A 143 6.16 -2.77 -18.52
C THR A 143 6.11 -3.87 -17.48
N LYS A 144 4.97 -4.04 -16.81
CA LYS A 144 4.77 -5.09 -15.81
C LYS A 144 3.54 -5.91 -16.18
N LYS A 145 3.70 -7.23 -16.18
CA LYS A 145 2.55 -8.16 -16.35
C LYS A 145 1.76 -8.21 -15.05
N GLU A 146 0.46 -7.97 -15.15
CA GLU A 146 -0.42 -7.91 -13.99
C GLU A 146 -1.35 -9.14 -13.94
N TRP A 147 -1.39 -9.79 -12.77
CA TRP A 147 -2.19 -11.00 -12.58
C TRP A 147 -3.68 -10.77 -12.83
N VAL A 148 -4.26 -9.69 -12.31
CA VAL A 148 -5.69 -9.35 -12.50
C VAL A 148 -6.03 -9.04 -13.96
N LEU A 149 -5.03 -8.74 -14.79
CA LEU A 149 -5.16 -8.49 -16.22
C LEU A 149 -4.82 -9.73 -17.06
N ARG A 150 -4.65 -10.90 -16.44
CA ARG A 150 -4.22 -12.15 -17.11
C ARG A 150 -2.91 -11.99 -17.88
N GLY A 151 -1.98 -11.23 -17.34
CA GLY A 151 -0.67 -10.99 -17.92
C GLY A 151 -0.58 -9.79 -18.87
N ASP A 152 -1.66 -9.04 -19.05
CA ASP A 152 -1.62 -7.73 -19.72
C ASP A 152 -1.04 -6.66 -18.77
N THR A 153 -0.82 -5.44 -19.25
CA THR A 153 -0.10 -4.37 -18.53
C THR A 153 -0.91 -3.08 -18.47
N VAL A 154 -0.65 -2.27 -17.46
CA VAL A 154 -1.06 -0.85 -17.42
C VAL A 154 -0.04 -0.03 -18.21
N PHE A 155 -0.51 1.02 -18.90
CA PHE A 155 0.39 2.00 -19.51
C PHE A 155 0.86 2.99 -18.46
N TYR A 156 2.17 2.94 -18.19
CA TYR A 156 2.84 3.87 -17.28
C TYR A 156 3.34 5.11 -18.02
N VAL A 157 3.57 6.20 -17.30
CA VAL A 157 4.11 7.44 -17.88
C VAL A 157 5.51 7.17 -18.46
N SER A 158 5.79 7.76 -19.64
CA SER A 158 7.10 7.66 -20.28
C SER A 158 8.20 8.34 -19.44
N ALA A 159 9.42 7.77 -19.45
CA ALA A 159 10.50 8.20 -18.57
C ALA A 159 10.77 9.73 -18.64
N PRO A 160 10.82 10.40 -19.81
CA PRO A 160 11.06 11.85 -19.88
C PRO A 160 9.96 12.70 -19.23
N ASP A 161 8.75 12.18 -19.12
CA ASP A 161 7.58 12.91 -18.63
C ASP A 161 7.29 12.73 -17.15
N ILE A 162 7.95 11.79 -16.48
CA ILE A 162 7.63 11.39 -15.10
C ILE A 162 7.63 12.58 -14.15
N ARG A 163 8.70 13.36 -14.10
CA ARG A 163 8.82 14.48 -13.18
C ARG A 163 7.68 15.49 -13.37
N ARG A 164 7.41 15.84 -14.63
CA ARG A 164 6.34 16.78 -14.98
C ARG A 164 4.96 16.23 -14.59
N ALA A 165 4.75 14.94 -14.78
CA ALA A 165 3.48 14.29 -14.39
C ALA A 165 3.26 14.32 -12.86
N ILE A 166 4.31 14.02 -12.06
CA ILE A 166 4.22 14.12 -10.61
C ILE A 166 3.96 15.56 -10.17
N GLU A 167 4.71 16.53 -10.70
CA GLU A 167 4.54 17.94 -10.39
C GLU A 167 3.10 18.39 -10.69
N TYR A 168 2.58 18.03 -11.85
CA TYR A 168 1.23 18.35 -12.25
C TYR A 168 0.18 17.76 -11.30
N ASP A 169 0.25 16.45 -10.99
CA ASP A 169 -0.74 15.81 -10.12
C ASP A 169 -0.70 16.39 -8.71
N LEU A 170 0.49 16.66 -8.16
CA LEU A 170 0.61 17.27 -6.83
C LEU A 170 0.12 18.72 -6.80
N GLU A 171 0.33 19.50 -7.86
CA GLU A 171 -0.17 20.87 -7.96
C GLU A 171 -1.69 20.90 -8.09
N GLN A 172 -2.27 19.99 -8.89
CA GLN A 172 -3.72 19.87 -8.99
C GLN A 172 -4.36 19.50 -7.65
N GLU A 173 -3.74 18.56 -6.93
CA GLU A 173 -4.22 18.14 -5.61
C GLU A 173 -4.12 19.25 -4.57
N LYS A 174 -3.05 20.03 -4.55
CA LYS A 174 -2.92 21.21 -3.67
C LYS A 174 -3.96 22.29 -3.96
N ALA A 175 -4.34 22.45 -5.22
CA ALA A 175 -5.32 23.43 -5.65
C ALA A 175 -6.76 22.94 -5.43
N PHE A 176 -6.96 21.68 -5.08
CA PHE A 176 -8.29 21.11 -4.89
C PHE A 176 -8.90 21.59 -3.57
N ASP A 177 -10.12 22.12 -3.65
CA ASP A 177 -10.85 22.60 -2.48
C ASP A 177 -11.77 21.52 -1.93
N TYR A 178 -11.42 21.02 -0.75
CA TYR A 178 -12.22 20.04 -0.02
C TYR A 178 -13.38 20.63 0.80
N THR A 179 -13.48 21.96 0.88
CA THR A 179 -14.46 22.67 1.71
C THR A 179 -15.88 22.35 1.26
N GLY A 180 -16.70 21.88 2.17
CA GLY A 180 -18.11 21.60 1.93
C GLY A 180 -18.40 20.35 1.10
N LEU A 181 -17.41 19.52 0.82
CA LEU A 181 -17.62 18.26 0.12
C LEU A 181 -18.19 17.19 1.06
N TYR A 182 -19.08 16.37 0.52
CA TYR A 182 -19.53 15.16 1.19
C TYR A 182 -18.46 14.07 1.12
N ILE A 183 -18.46 13.17 2.08
CA ILE A 183 -17.45 12.09 2.20
C ILE A 183 -17.34 11.25 0.92
N ASP A 184 -18.44 11.00 0.20
CA ASP A 184 -18.41 10.27 -1.06
C ASP A 184 -17.59 10.99 -2.14
N GLN A 185 -17.70 12.31 -2.21
CA GLN A 185 -16.94 13.14 -3.14
C GLN A 185 -15.46 13.14 -2.78
N ILE A 186 -15.14 13.20 -1.49
CA ILE A 186 -13.77 13.12 -0.97
C ILE A 186 -13.17 11.78 -1.31
N VAL A 187 -13.86 10.66 -1.05
CA VAL A 187 -13.38 9.31 -1.37
C VAL A 187 -13.13 9.17 -2.88
N THR A 188 -14.06 9.62 -3.71
CA THR A 188 -13.92 9.56 -5.17
C THR A 188 -12.70 10.36 -5.63
N HIS A 189 -12.51 11.58 -5.10
CA HIS A 189 -11.36 12.40 -5.46
C HIS A 189 -10.03 11.80 -5.00
N ILE A 190 -9.93 11.35 -3.75
CA ILE A 190 -8.74 10.66 -3.23
C ILE A 190 -8.42 9.40 -4.06
N THR A 191 -9.45 8.65 -4.46
CA THR A 191 -9.28 7.48 -5.34
C THR A 191 -8.65 7.87 -6.66
N GLN A 192 -9.11 8.94 -7.29
CA GLN A 192 -8.58 9.44 -8.56
C GLN A 192 -7.14 9.92 -8.41
N PHE A 193 -6.86 10.73 -7.39
CA PHE A 193 -5.53 11.26 -7.12
C PHE A 193 -4.52 10.13 -6.88
N VAL A 194 -4.79 9.23 -5.94
CA VAL A 194 -3.87 8.13 -5.59
C VAL A 194 -3.67 7.17 -6.77
N SER A 195 -4.73 6.89 -7.53
CA SER A 195 -4.69 6.08 -8.75
C SER A 195 -3.80 6.72 -9.83
N GLY A 196 -3.95 8.02 -10.08
CA GLY A 196 -3.13 8.79 -11.01
C GLY A 196 -1.65 8.79 -10.62
N LEU A 197 -1.36 9.15 -9.37
CA LEU A 197 -0.01 9.15 -8.83
C LEU A 197 0.68 7.78 -8.97
N TRP A 198 -0.04 6.69 -8.67
CA TRP A 198 0.50 5.34 -8.87
C TRP A 198 0.75 5.02 -10.33
N GLN A 199 -0.12 5.47 -11.27
CA GLN A 199 0.04 5.21 -12.71
C GLN A 199 1.29 5.86 -13.29
N ILE A 200 1.78 6.95 -12.72
CA ILE A 200 3.04 7.56 -13.14
C ILE A 200 4.18 6.55 -13.01
N HIS A 201 4.18 5.74 -11.97
CA HIS A 201 5.14 4.66 -11.74
C HIS A 201 6.60 5.14 -11.82
N PRO A 202 6.99 6.10 -10.96
CA PRO A 202 8.23 6.85 -11.16
C PRO A 202 9.52 6.06 -10.89
N PHE A 203 9.45 4.93 -10.21
CA PHE A 203 10.63 4.19 -9.79
C PHE A 203 10.77 2.87 -10.54
N GLY A 204 11.98 2.33 -10.60
CA GLY A 204 12.24 1.02 -11.21
C GLY A 204 11.52 -0.12 -10.47
N GLU A 205 11.46 -0.04 -9.14
CA GLU A 205 10.78 -1.00 -8.27
C GLU A 205 10.16 -0.28 -7.07
N GLY A 206 9.29 -0.95 -6.28
CA GLY A 206 8.74 -0.44 -5.02
C GLY A 206 7.66 0.65 -5.14
N ASN A 207 7.11 0.89 -6.34
CA ASN A 207 6.13 1.96 -6.56
C ASN A 207 4.88 1.81 -5.70
N THR A 208 4.31 0.62 -5.57
CA THR A 208 3.08 0.41 -4.78
C THR A 208 3.32 0.61 -3.29
N ARG A 209 4.44 0.13 -2.74
CA ARG A 209 4.80 0.34 -1.33
C ARG A 209 5.02 1.83 -1.05
N THR A 210 5.70 2.53 -1.95
CA THR A 210 5.89 3.99 -1.85
C THR A 210 4.57 4.75 -1.91
N THR A 211 3.70 4.41 -2.86
CA THR A 211 2.36 5.03 -2.97
C THR A 211 1.54 4.80 -1.72
N ALA A 212 1.56 3.58 -1.14
CA ALA A 212 0.84 3.28 0.09
C ALA A 212 1.32 4.15 1.26
N VAL A 213 2.65 4.22 1.49
CA VAL A 213 3.22 5.04 2.57
C VAL A 213 2.96 6.53 2.34
N PHE A 214 3.12 7.03 1.13
CA PHE A 214 2.79 8.41 0.76
C PHE A 214 1.32 8.70 1.05
N THR A 215 0.41 7.82 0.63
CA THR A 215 -1.05 7.97 0.85
C THR A 215 -1.39 7.99 2.34
N ILE A 216 -0.80 7.11 3.16
CA ILE A 216 -1.01 7.10 4.62
C ILE A 216 -0.58 8.43 5.23
N GLN A 217 0.61 8.92 4.89
CA GLN A 217 1.11 10.19 5.42
C GLN A 217 0.28 11.38 4.93
N TYR A 218 -0.12 11.38 3.66
CA TYR A 218 -0.99 12.40 3.08
C TYR A 218 -2.35 12.46 3.79
N LEU A 219 -3.03 11.32 3.92
CA LEU A 219 -4.33 11.25 4.61
C LEU A 219 -4.23 11.69 6.08
N ARG A 220 -3.15 11.32 6.78
CA ARG A 220 -2.88 11.79 8.14
C ARG A 220 -2.69 13.31 8.20
N SER A 221 -2.02 13.90 7.21
CA SER A 221 -1.83 15.36 7.14
C SER A 221 -3.14 16.11 6.92
N MET A 222 -4.14 15.45 6.31
CA MET A 222 -5.50 15.97 6.16
C MET A 222 -6.40 15.73 7.40
N GLY A 223 -5.87 15.12 8.46
CA GLY A 223 -6.61 14.83 9.68
C GLY A 223 -7.38 13.50 9.70
N PHE A 224 -7.26 12.66 8.66
CA PHE A 224 -7.89 11.34 8.68
C PHE A 224 -7.18 10.38 9.64
N ASN A 225 -7.97 9.62 10.40
CA ASN A 225 -7.44 8.47 11.10
C ASN A 225 -7.30 7.29 10.13
N VAL A 226 -6.07 6.86 9.88
CA VAL A 226 -5.72 5.72 9.01
C VAL A 226 -5.03 4.61 9.81
N GLU A 227 -5.35 4.48 11.08
CA GLU A 227 -4.84 3.46 11.99
C GLU A 227 -5.74 2.21 11.96
N ASN A 228 -6.03 1.72 10.77
CA ASN A 228 -6.72 0.45 10.61
C ASN A 228 -5.84 -0.52 9.83
N ASP A 229 -6.11 -1.81 9.99
CA ASP A 229 -5.28 -2.88 9.43
C ASP A 229 -5.47 -3.09 7.92
N LEU A 230 -6.09 -2.14 7.21
CA LEU A 230 -6.43 -2.34 5.81
C LEU A 230 -5.20 -2.52 4.92
N PHE A 231 -4.19 -1.67 5.08
CA PHE A 231 -2.94 -1.82 4.32
C PHE A 231 -2.17 -3.08 4.74
N ALA A 232 -2.28 -3.49 6.01
CA ALA A 232 -1.69 -4.72 6.49
C ALA A 232 -2.36 -5.96 5.88
N ASN A 233 -3.69 -6.01 5.91
CA ASN A 233 -4.46 -7.19 5.57
C ASN A 233 -4.83 -7.26 4.08
N HIS A 234 -4.83 -6.12 3.39
CA HIS A 234 -5.34 -5.98 2.02
C HIS A 234 -4.37 -5.26 1.08
N SER A 235 -3.05 -5.31 1.33
CA SER A 235 -2.03 -4.67 0.48
C SER A 235 -2.05 -5.21 -0.95
N TRP A 236 -2.25 -6.53 -1.13
CA TRP A 236 -2.40 -7.16 -2.44
C TRP A 236 -3.70 -6.71 -3.15
N TYR A 237 -4.79 -6.52 -2.37
CA TYR A 237 -6.01 -5.95 -2.92
C TYR A 237 -5.79 -4.50 -3.36
N PHE A 238 -5.14 -3.67 -2.55
CA PHE A 238 -4.82 -2.29 -2.87
C PHE A 238 -4.04 -2.18 -4.19
N ARG A 239 -2.98 -3.00 -4.36
CA ARG A 239 -2.23 -3.07 -5.61
C ARG A 239 -3.12 -3.42 -6.81
N ASN A 240 -3.92 -4.47 -6.71
CA ASN A 240 -4.77 -4.91 -7.80
C ASN A 240 -5.89 -3.89 -8.11
N ALA A 241 -6.40 -3.20 -7.11
CA ALA A 241 -7.37 -2.12 -7.27
C ALA A 241 -6.77 -0.92 -8.03
N LEU A 242 -5.51 -0.55 -7.75
CA LEU A 242 -4.77 0.45 -8.51
C LEU A 242 -4.59 0.04 -9.98
N VAL A 243 -4.28 -1.23 -10.24
CA VAL A 243 -4.20 -1.77 -11.60
C VAL A 243 -5.53 -1.64 -12.31
N ARG A 244 -6.65 -2.05 -11.68
CA ARG A 244 -7.98 -1.98 -12.29
C ARG A 244 -8.49 -0.56 -12.51
N ALA A 245 -8.15 0.37 -11.63
CA ALA A 245 -8.48 1.78 -11.78
C ALA A 245 -7.80 2.42 -12.99
N ASN A 246 -6.66 1.88 -13.44
CA ASN A 246 -5.83 2.45 -14.51
C ASN A 246 -5.86 1.65 -15.82
N TYR A 247 -6.35 0.41 -15.78
CA TYR A 247 -6.35 -0.43 -16.98
C TYR A 247 -7.58 -0.22 -17.85
N GLN A 248 -7.33 -0.05 -19.15
CA GLN A 248 -8.34 0.04 -20.18
C GLN A 248 -7.87 -0.72 -21.42
N ASN A 249 -8.79 -1.49 -22.04
CA ASN A 249 -8.58 -2.14 -23.33
C ASN A 249 -9.86 -2.04 -24.17
N ILE A 250 -9.91 -1.06 -25.06
CA ILE A 250 -11.10 -0.75 -25.89
C ILE A 250 -11.44 -1.93 -26.80
N GLN A 251 -10.45 -2.62 -27.37
CA GLN A 251 -10.66 -3.74 -28.28
C GLN A 251 -11.32 -4.93 -27.57
N LYS A 252 -11.02 -5.13 -26.28
CA LYS A 252 -11.61 -6.19 -25.45
C LYS A 252 -12.87 -5.71 -24.70
N GLY A 253 -13.32 -4.46 -24.89
CA GLY A 253 -14.44 -3.87 -24.17
C GLY A 253 -14.18 -3.62 -22.68
N ILE A 254 -12.91 -3.64 -22.24
CA ILE A 254 -12.54 -3.48 -20.83
C ILE A 254 -12.35 -1.99 -20.52
N LYS A 255 -13.10 -1.51 -19.51
CA LYS A 255 -13.02 -0.13 -19.01
C LYS A 255 -12.20 -0.06 -17.73
N ARG A 256 -11.75 1.15 -17.38
CA ARG A 256 -11.21 1.44 -16.05
C ARG A 256 -12.29 1.19 -15.01
N GLU A 257 -11.92 0.60 -13.88
CA GLU A 257 -12.84 0.29 -12.79
C GLU A 257 -12.28 0.78 -11.45
N PRO A 258 -12.48 2.07 -11.10
CA PRO A 258 -12.01 2.64 -9.85
C PRO A 258 -12.79 2.14 -8.64
N VAL A 259 -13.97 1.54 -8.81
CA VAL A 259 -14.87 1.10 -7.73
C VAL A 259 -14.18 0.19 -6.70
N TYR A 260 -13.21 -0.62 -7.12
CA TYR A 260 -12.46 -1.47 -6.20
C TYR A 260 -11.57 -0.65 -5.27
N LEU A 261 -10.92 0.39 -5.80
CA LEU A 261 -10.10 1.30 -5.00
C LEU A 261 -10.96 2.20 -4.13
N GLU A 262 -12.12 2.65 -4.62
CA GLU A 262 -13.11 3.38 -3.81
C GLU A 262 -13.58 2.55 -2.61
N ARG A 263 -13.88 1.26 -2.77
CA ARG A 263 -14.23 0.36 -1.66
C ARG A 263 -13.12 0.27 -0.62
N PHE A 264 -11.88 0.19 -1.06
CA PHE A 264 -10.73 0.20 -0.16
C PHE A 264 -10.70 1.49 0.67
N PHE A 265 -10.82 2.65 0.02
CA PHE A 265 -10.82 3.95 0.71
C PHE A 265 -12.07 4.17 1.57
N ARG A 266 -13.24 3.68 1.19
CA ARG A 266 -14.43 3.70 2.05
C ARG A 266 -14.21 2.92 3.35
N ASN A 267 -13.66 1.72 3.24
CA ASN A 267 -13.31 0.95 4.43
C ASN A 267 -12.25 1.66 5.27
N LEU A 268 -11.26 2.29 4.62
CA LEU A 268 -10.16 2.98 5.30
C LEU A 268 -10.61 4.24 6.03
N LEU A 269 -11.38 5.11 5.37
CA LEU A 269 -11.66 6.47 5.82
C LEU A 269 -12.92 6.59 6.66
N ILE A 270 -13.94 5.77 6.37
CA ILE A 270 -15.26 5.86 7.01
C ILE A 270 -15.69 4.55 7.68
N GLY A 271 -14.81 3.55 7.73
CA GLY A 271 -15.08 2.32 8.46
C GLY A 271 -16.18 1.45 7.84
N GLU A 272 -16.49 1.62 6.54
CA GLU A 272 -17.37 0.68 5.86
C GLU A 272 -16.75 -0.72 5.83
N ASN A 273 -17.58 -1.74 5.65
CA ASN A 273 -17.15 -3.13 5.60
C ASN A 273 -17.41 -3.73 4.21
N ASN A 274 -16.90 -3.06 3.17
CA ASN A 274 -16.97 -3.61 1.82
C ASN A 274 -16.09 -4.84 1.69
N GLU A 275 -16.57 -5.86 1.00
CA GLU A 275 -15.81 -7.07 0.75
C GLU A 275 -14.66 -6.79 -0.22
N LEU A 276 -13.42 -7.07 0.21
CA LEU A 276 -12.19 -6.83 -0.55
C LEU A 276 -11.62 -8.16 -1.07
N ARG A 277 -12.13 -8.63 -2.23
CA ARG A 277 -11.68 -9.89 -2.84
C ARG A 277 -11.00 -9.66 -4.18
N ASN A 278 -9.75 -10.08 -4.28
CA ASN A 278 -8.93 -9.96 -5.50
C ASN A 278 -9.55 -10.67 -6.72
N ARG A 279 -10.23 -11.79 -6.54
CA ARG A 279 -10.86 -12.56 -7.63
C ARG A 279 -11.88 -11.76 -8.43
N PHE A 280 -12.55 -10.78 -7.81
CA PHE A 280 -13.54 -9.94 -8.48
C PHE A 280 -12.91 -8.93 -9.45
N MET A 281 -11.62 -8.67 -9.31
CA MET A 281 -10.87 -7.73 -10.14
C MET A 281 -10.30 -8.37 -11.41
N VAL A 282 -10.31 -9.70 -11.51
CA VAL A 282 -9.75 -10.40 -12.69
C VAL A 282 -10.58 -10.09 -13.91
N VAL A 283 -9.96 -9.56 -14.97
CA VAL A 283 -10.64 -9.25 -16.22
C VAL A 283 -11.22 -10.52 -16.86
N ASN A 284 -12.44 -10.43 -17.39
CA ASN A 284 -13.20 -11.57 -17.94
C ASN A 284 -13.37 -12.73 -16.95
N ALA A 285 -13.51 -12.41 -15.65
CA ALA A 285 -13.99 -13.39 -14.67
C ALA A 285 -15.42 -13.84 -15.04
N PRO A 286 -15.83 -15.09 -14.72
CA PRO A 286 -17.20 -15.53 -14.91
C PRO A 286 -18.21 -14.58 -14.23
N GLU A 287 -19.41 -14.42 -14.84
CA GLU A 287 -20.44 -13.47 -14.36
C GLU A 287 -20.91 -13.74 -12.92
N ASP A 288 -20.88 -14.97 -12.46
CA ASP A 288 -21.16 -15.36 -11.07
C ASP A 288 -20.15 -14.79 -10.05
N MET A 289 -19.02 -14.30 -10.52
CA MET A 289 -18.02 -13.56 -9.72
C MET A 289 -18.17 -12.04 -9.86
N ALA A 290 -19.05 -11.55 -10.71
CA ALA A 290 -19.31 -10.12 -10.85
C ALA A 290 -19.96 -9.58 -9.58
N ILE A 291 -19.51 -8.41 -9.15
CA ILE A 291 -20.05 -7.74 -7.98
C ILE A 291 -21.44 -7.22 -8.34
N SER A 292 -22.45 -7.56 -7.56
CA SER A 292 -23.68 -6.77 -7.52
C SER A 292 -23.29 -5.33 -7.18
N THR A 293 -23.55 -4.40 -8.09
CA THR A 293 -23.43 -2.96 -7.83
C THR A 293 -24.19 -2.65 -6.54
N PRO A 294 -23.58 -2.03 -5.53
CA PRO A 294 -24.34 -1.59 -4.39
C PRO A 294 -25.38 -0.60 -4.88
N THR A 295 -26.65 -0.91 -4.65
CA THR A 295 -27.71 0.08 -4.76
C THR A 295 -27.38 1.11 -3.70
N SER A 296 -26.88 2.26 -4.14
CA SER A 296 -26.61 3.40 -3.26
C SER A 296 -27.93 3.89 -2.71
N THR A 297 -28.28 3.41 -1.53
CA THR A 297 -29.21 4.13 -0.67
C THR A 297 -28.39 5.27 -0.07
N PRO A 298 -28.72 6.52 -0.33
CA PRO A 298 -28.01 7.63 0.28
C PRO A 298 -28.28 7.62 1.78
N THR A 299 -27.31 7.17 2.56
CA THR A 299 -27.26 7.48 3.99
C THR A 299 -26.80 8.92 4.09
N SER A 300 -27.73 9.83 4.31
CA SER A 300 -27.46 11.22 4.61
C SER A 300 -26.71 11.33 5.94
N SER A 301 -25.41 11.42 5.89
CA SER A 301 -24.64 12.00 6.99
C SER A 301 -24.51 13.50 6.72
N ASP A 302 -25.38 14.27 7.34
CA ASP A 302 -25.59 15.72 7.08
C ASP A 302 -24.51 16.65 7.66
N ASN A 303 -23.25 16.18 7.83
CA ASN A 303 -22.20 17.08 8.31
C ASN A 303 -20.97 17.02 7.39
N PRO A 304 -20.55 18.16 6.81
CA PRO A 304 -19.28 18.23 6.10
C PRO A 304 -18.11 18.04 7.09
N LEU A 305 -17.13 17.23 6.68
CA LEU A 305 -15.90 17.04 7.44
C LEU A 305 -15.08 18.34 7.45
N GLN A 306 -14.56 18.72 8.62
CA GLN A 306 -13.53 19.75 8.70
C GLN A 306 -12.18 19.13 8.32
N ILE A 307 -11.65 19.54 7.19
CA ILE A 307 -10.29 19.17 6.74
C ILE A 307 -9.41 20.39 6.88
N ASP A 308 -8.30 20.27 7.61
CA ASP A 308 -7.31 21.33 7.76
C ASP A 308 -6.50 21.48 6.47
N ASN A 309 -6.79 22.50 5.69
CA ASN A 309 -6.08 22.83 4.45
C ASN A 309 -4.72 23.53 4.68
N GLU A 310 -4.34 23.83 5.94
CA GLU A 310 -3.11 24.59 6.23
C GLU A 310 -1.82 23.75 6.15
N ASN A 311 -1.93 22.42 6.03
CA ASN A 311 -0.77 21.50 6.07
C ASN A 311 -0.46 20.80 4.73
N ILE A 312 -1.09 21.18 3.62
CA ILE A 312 -0.85 20.58 2.29
C ILE A 312 0.16 21.38 1.47
#